data_918f1484d6363f5b145cdae70fd45557
#
_entry.id   918f1484d6363f5b145cdae70fd45557
#
_cell.length_a   1.000
_cell.length_b   1.000
_cell.length_c   1.000
_cell.angle_alpha   90.00
_cell.angle_beta   90.00
_cell.angle_gamma   90.00
#
_symmetry.space_group_name_H-M   'P 1'
#
loop_
_entity.id
_entity.type
_entity.pdbx_description
1 polymer ?
#
loop_
_entity_poly.entity_id
_entity_poly.type
_entity_poly.pdbx_seq_one_letter_code
_entity_poly.pdbx_strand_id
1 'polypeptide(L)'
;MMYRRRNNKAEIETHKIKEFQQLLVKYGQGVGMAPFARNCQHAYFTNDINPNTLAKDHMDALDWLNHFYDNMKFDFIIFDPPFSDRMSKDKYGTSNLYSAESSKASQCQKVGARLLRTGGYFIKAGYNSNPPASHLELRELCLLACGGNRNDIIFSVWEKTMDLDEWVIE
;
A
#
# COMPACT_ATOMS: atom_id res chain seq x y z
N MET A 1 0.39 15.16 12.09
CA MET A 1 0.02 13.84 12.69
C MET A 1 -1.43 13.93 13.16
N MET A 2 -2.31 13.09 12.63
CA MET A 2 -3.71 13.06 13.05
C MET A 2 -3.95 11.81 13.90
N TYR A 3 -4.37 12.01 15.15
CA TYR A 3 -4.66 10.93 16.10
C TYR A 3 -6.16 10.84 16.30
N ARG A 4 -6.79 9.70 15.99
CA ARG A 4 -8.21 9.46 16.25
C ARG A 4 -8.44 8.09 16.87
N ARG A 5 -9.29 8.04 17.88
CA ARG A 5 -9.75 6.82 18.51
C ARG A 5 -11.06 6.38 17.85
N ARG A 6 -11.12 5.15 17.37
CA ARG A 6 -12.33 4.55 16.78
C ARG A 6 -12.71 3.29 17.54
N ASN A 7 -13.96 3.22 18.00
CA ASN A 7 -14.55 1.96 18.43
C ASN A 7 -14.92 1.17 17.16
N ASN A 8 -14.08 0.24 16.75
CA ASN A 8 -14.34 -0.54 15.56
C ASN A 8 -15.19 -1.76 15.86
N LYS A 9 -16.39 -1.79 15.26
CA LYS A 9 -17.01 -3.06 14.90
C LYS A 9 -16.16 -3.67 13.78
N ALA A 10 -15.82 -4.96 13.91
CA ALA A 10 -14.97 -5.70 12.98
C ALA A 10 -15.43 -5.51 11.50
N GLU A 11 -14.47 -5.50 10.56
CA GLU A 11 -14.64 -5.71 9.12
C GLU A 11 -14.92 -4.49 8.22
N ILE A 12 -14.38 -3.33 8.55
CA ILE A 12 -14.34 -2.26 7.55
C ILE A 12 -13.10 -2.48 6.68
N GLU A 13 -13.29 -2.59 5.36
CA GLU A 13 -12.20 -2.57 4.40
C GLU A 13 -11.43 -1.24 4.51
N THR A 14 -10.11 -1.29 4.43
CA THR A 14 -9.22 -0.13 4.65
C THR A 14 -9.64 1.09 3.84
N HIS A 15 -9.99 0.88 2.56
CA HIS A 15 -10.40 1.98 1.66
C HIS A 15 -11.72 2.67 2.06
N LYS A 16 -12.52 2.07 2.97
CA LYS A 16 -13.75 2.67 3.53
C LYS A 16 -13.51 3.47 4.80
N ILE A 17 -12.29 3.45 5.34
CA ILE A 17 -11.91 4.23 6.52
C ILE A 17 -11.74 5.70 6.09
N LYS A 18 -12.46 6.59 6.76
CA LYS A 18 -12.52 8.02 6.40
C LYS A 18 -11.14 8.67 6.33
N GLU A 19 -10.29 8.38 7.29
CA GLU A 19 -8.92 8.91 7.37
C GLU A 19 -8.08 8.45 6.16
N PHE A 20 -8.22 7.19 5.77
CA PHE A 20 -7.55 6.68 4.59
C PHE A 20 -8.09 7.28 3.30
N GLN A 21 -9.43 7.43 3.20
CA GLN A 21 -10.05 8.13 2.06
C GLN A 21 -9.55 9.58 1.90
N GLN A 22 -9.35 10.29 3.01
CA GLN A 22 -8.79 11.65 2.98
C GLN A 22 -7.37 11.66 2.40
N LEU A 23 -6.53 10.67 2.74
CA LEU A 23 -5.20 10.53 2.15
C LEU A 23 -5.27 10.18 0.66
N LEU A 24 -6.18 9.28 0.26
CA LEU A 24 -6.37 8.94 -1.15
C LEU A 24 -6.81 10.16 -1.97
N VAL A 25 -7.73 10.97 -1.45
CA VAL A 25 -8.17 12.20 -2.12
C VAL A 25 -7.01 13.20 -2.24
N LYS A 26 -6.17 13.34 -1.23
CA LYS A 26 -5.08 14.31 -1.20
C LYS A 26 -3.88 13.90 -2.06
N TYR A 27 -3.49 12.63 -2.02
CA TYR A 27 -2.24 12.14 -2.60
C TYR A 27 -2.42 11.15 -3.76
N GLY A 28 -3.61 10.59 -3.92
CA GLY A 28 -3.93 9.61 -4.96
C GLY A 28 -4.49 10.25 -6.22
N GLN A 29 -3.83 11.29 -6.75
CA GLN A 29 -4.23 11.97 -7.97
C GLN A 29 -3.40 11.51 -9.17
N GLY A 30 -4.01 11.40 -10.35
CA GLY A 30 -3.36 10.94 -11.56
C GLY A 30 -3.49 9.44 -11.81
N VAL A 31 -2.49 8.84 -12.44
CA VAL A 31 -2.48 7.41 -12.79
C VAL A 31 -1.83 6.60 -11.66
N GLY A 32 -2.61 5.80 -10.98
CA GLY A 32 -2.15 5.01 -9.85
C GLY A 32 -2.34 3.52 -10.00
N MET A 33 -1.67 2.78 -9.11
CA MET A 33 -1.76 1.32 -9.02
C MET A 33 -1.99 0.84 -7.59
N ALA A 34 -2.64 -0.32 -7.46
CA ALA A 34 -2.93 -0.97 -6.19
C ALA A 34 -2.74 -2.50 -6.30
N PRO A 35 -1.59 -3.05 -5.89
CA PRO A 35 -1.30 -4.49 -5.98
C PRO A 35 -2.12 -5.36 -5.02
N PHE A 36 -2.76 -4.78 -4.02
CA PHE A 36 -3.63 -5.42 -3.04
C PHE A 36 -4.96 -4.67 -2.95
N ALA A 37 -5.62 -4.47 -4.10
CA ALA A 37 -6.74 -3.54 -4.22
C ALA A 37 -8.00 -4.04 -3.52
N ARG A 38 -8.22 -5.35 -3.49
CA ARG A 38 -9.49 -5.94 -3.08
C ARG A 38 -10.67 -5.27 -3.79
N ASN A 39 -11.44 -4.44 -3.10
CA ASN A 39 -12.58 -3.70 -3.66
C ASN A 39 -12.30 -2.18 -3.79
N CYS A 40 -11.06 -1.74 -3.55
CA CYS A 40 -10.66 -0.36 -3.74
C CYS A 40 -10.52 -0.04 -5.23
N GLN A 41 -11.32 0.90 -5.73
CA GLN A 41 -11.33 1.32 -7.14
C GLN A 41 -10.70 2.71 -7.33
N HIS A 42 -9.93 3.20 -6.36
CA HIS A 42 -9.33 4.54 -6.45
C HIS A 42 -8.18 4.59 -7.47
N ALA A 43 -7.40 3.52 -7.59
CA ALA A 43 -6.34 3.42 -8.60
C ALA A 43 -6.87 2.92 -9.94
N TYR A 44 -6.23 3.33 -11.04
CA TYR A 44 -6.59 2.85 -12.37
C TYR A 44 -6.19 1.39 -12.59
N PHE A 45 -4.97 1.01 -12.15
CA PHE A 45 -4.48 -0.36 -12.20
C PHE A 45 -4.70 -1.03 -10.85
N THR A 46 -5.50 -2.10 -10.83
CA THR A 46 -5.87 -2.79 -9.58
C THR A 46 -5.66 -4.29 -9.72
N ASN A 47 -5.02 -4.89 -8.72
CA ASN A 47 -4.80 -6.32 -8.64
C ASN A 47 -5.18 -6.86 -7.25
N ASP A 48 -5.68 -8.07 -7.20
CA ASP A 48 -5.85 -8.85 -5.98
C ASP A 48 -5.81 -10.33 -6.33
N ILE A 49 -5.14 -11.15 -5.53
CA ILE A 49 -5.05 -12.59 -5.79
C ILE A 49 -6.41 -13.31 -5.70
N ASN A 50 -7.37 -12.73 -4.98
CA ASN A 50 -8.71 -13.28 -4.82
C ASN A 50 -9.60 -12.88 -6.01
N PRO A 51 -10.02 -13.86 -6.86
CA PRO A 51 -10.83 -13.57 -8.05
C PRO A 51 -12.26 -13.08 -7.74
N ASN A 52 -12.69 -13.13 -6.49
CA ASN A 52 -14.02 -12.67 -6.06
C ASN A 52 -14.02 -11.20 -5.62
N THR A 53 -12.99 -10.43 -5.96
CA THR A 53 -12.89 -8.99 -5.66
C THR A 53 -13.19 -8.15 -6.90
N LEU A 54 -13.29 -6.82 -6.70
CA LEU A 54 -13.50 -5.87 -7.79
C LEU A 54 -12.20 -5.46 -8.50
N ALA A 55 -11.06 -6.03 -8.15
CA ALA A 55 -9.80 -5.79 -8.83
C ALA A 55 -9.91 -6.18 -10.32
N LYS A 56 -9.18 -5.48 -11.19
CA LYS A 56 -9.20 -5.75 -12.65
C LYS A 56 -8.36 -6.97 -13.01
N ASP A 57 -7.27 -7.21 -12.28
CA ASP A 57 -6.36 -8.32 -12.45
C ASP A 57 -6.38 -9.22 -11.21
N HIS A 58 -6.11 -10.52 -11.41
CA HIS A 58 -6.11 -11.52 -10.34
C HIS A 58 -4.85 -12.37 -10.41
N MET A 59 -3.72 -11.78 -9.98
CA MET A 59 -2.40 -12.38 -10.04
C MET A 59 -1.69 -12.31 -8.68
N ASP A 60 -0.60 -13.08 -8.53
CA ASP A 60 0.37 -12.84 -7.46
C ASP A 60 0.87 -11.39 -7.55
N ALA A 61 0.88 -10.68 -6.43
CA ALA A 61 1.14 -9.24 -6.43
C ALA A 61 2.56 -8.87 -6.90
N LEU A 62 3.56 -9.70 -6.57
CA LEU A 62 4.93 -9.46 -7.01
C LEU A 62 5.08 -9.72 -8.51
N ASP A 63 4.48 -10.79 -9.00
CA ASP A 63 4.48 -11.11 -10.43
C ASP A 63 3.74 -10.03 -11.21
N TRP A 64 2.60 -9.56 -10.71
CA TRP A 64 1.85 -8.48 -11.32
C TRP A 64 2.64 -7.16 -11.39
N LEU A 65 3.32 -6.77 -10.30
CA LEU A 65 4.17 -5.58 -10.29
C LEU A 65 5.34 -5.68 -11.29
N ASN A 66 5.91 -6.87 -11.44
CA ASN A 66 7.01 -7.11 -12.39
C ASN A 66 6.57 -7.13 -13.87
N HIS A 67 5.26 -7.15 -14.17
CA HIS A 67 4.78 -6.97 -15.55
C HIS A 67 4.92 -5.53 -16.04
N PHE A 68 5.04 -4.55 -15.16
CA PHE A 68 5.24 -3.17 -15.55
C PHE A 68 6.71 -2.91 -15.83
N TYR A 69 6.99 -2.33 -17.01
CA TYR A 69 8.35 -1.98 -17.40
C TYR A 69 8.86 -0.75 -16.64
N ASP A 70 10.16 -0.63 -16.47
CA ASP A 70 10.79 0.47 -15.72
C ASP A 70 10.53 1.86 -16.30
N ASN A 71 10.24 1.95 -17.60
CA ASN A 71 9.84 3.22 -18.25
C ASN A 71 8.37 3.61 -17.98
N MET A 72 7.56 2.71 -17.41
CA MET A 72 6.21 3.07 -16.95
C MET A 72 6.31 3.66 -15.55
N LYS A 73 5.87 4.90 -15.40
CA LYS A 73 5.89 5.60 -14.11
C LYS A 73 4.47 5.98 -13.69
N PHE A 74 4.21 5.85 -12.39
CA PHE A 74 2.91 6.08 -11.77
C PHE A 74 2.96 7.29 -10.84
N ASP A 75 1.83 8.00 -10.75
CA ASP A 75 1.68 9.14 -9.85
C ASP A 75 1.55 8.71 -8.40
N PHE A 76 0.90 7.56 -8.16
CA PHE A 76 0.77 7.02 -6.81
C PHE A 76 0.63 5.50 -6.79
N ILE A 77 0.94 4.92 -5.62
CA ILE A 77 0.71 3.52 -5.30
C ILE A 77 -0.08 3.43 -4.00
N ILE A 78 -1.13 2.59 -3.98
CA ILE A 78 -1.86 2.20 -2.78
C ILE A 78 -1.36 0.83 -2.34
N PHE A 79 -0.75 0.75 -1.17
CA PHE A 79 -0.17 -0.48 -0.64
C PHE A 79 -0.87 -0.89 0.67
N ASP A 80 -1.83 -1.80 0.55
CA ASP A 80 -2.70 -2.28 1.64
C ASP A 80 -2.67 -3.83 1.73
N PRO A 81 -1.50 -4.45 2.00
CA PRO A 81 -1.40 -5.89 2.11
C PRO A 81 -2.07 -6.39 3.40
N PRO A 82 -2.31 -7.70 3.56
CA PRO A 82 -2.71 -8.28 4.84
C PRO A 82 -1.73 -7.88 5.94
N PHE A 83 -2.22 -7.31 7.05
CA PHE A 83 -1.36 -6.73 8.09
C PHE A 83 -0.64 -7.77 8.95
N SER A 84 -1.10 -9.03 8.96
CA SER A 84 -0.49 -10.13 9.70
C SER A 84 -0.71 -11.47 9.00
N ASP A 85 0.12 -12.46 9.35
CA ASP A 85 0.00 -13.84 8.87
C ASP A 85 -1.35 -14.47 9.21
N ARG A 86 -1.88 -14.18 10.40
CA ARG A 86 -3.20 -14.62 10.80
C ARG A 86 -4.28 -14.05 9.89
N MET A 87 -4.22 -12.77 9.59
CA MET A 87 -5.17 -12.12 8.67
C MET A 87 -5.05 -12.69 7.25
N SER A 88 -3.84 -13.01 6.81
CA SER A 88 -3.60 -13.64 5.52
C SER A 88 -4.25 -15.03 5.45
N LYS A 89 -4.08 -15.86 6.49
CA LYS A 89 -4.71 -17.19 6.57
C LYS A 89 -6.23 -17.12 6.68
N ASP A 90 -6.74 -16.33 7.62
CA ASP A 90 -8.16 -16.30 7.97
C ASP A 90 -9.03 -15.68 6.87
N LYS A 91 -8.51 -14.68 6.14
CA LYS A 91 -9.29 -13.95 5.13
C LYS A 91 -9.00 -14.36 3.69
N TYR A 92 -7.83 -14.90 3.41
CA TYR A 92 -7.39 -15.14 2.03
C TYR A 92 -7.04 -16.60 1.74
N GLY A 93 -7.04 -17.47 2.77
CA GLY A 93 -6.72 -18.91 2.61
C GLY A 93 -5.29 -19.17 2.14
N THR A 94 -4.48 -18.13 2.03
CA THR A 94 -3.10 -18.20 1.54
C THR A 94 -2.13 -18.27 2.71
N SER A 95 -1.13 -19.16 2.61
CA SER A 95 -0.03 -19.19 3.55
C SER A 95 0.79 -17.90 3.45
N ASN A 96 0.94 -17.15 4.51
CA ASN A 96 1.97 -16.16 4.92
C ASN A 96 2.72 -15.32 3.86
N LEU A 97 2.37 -15.40 2.55
CA LEU A 97 3.21 -14.86 1.48
C LEU A 97 3.27 -13.33 1.46
N TYR A 98 2.22 -12.66 1.91
CA TYR A 98 2.07 -11.20 1.81
C TYR A 98 1.65 -10.53 3.11
N SER A 99 1.99 -11.10 4.27
CA SER A 99 1.90 -10.28 5.49
C SER A 99 2.85 -9.08 5.38
N ALA A 100 2.50 -7.97 5.99
CA ALA A 100 3.32 -6.76 5.97
C ALA A 100 4.78 -6.97 6.45
N GLU A 101 5.06 -8.10 7.09
CA GLU A 101 6.38 -8.50 7.60
C GLU A 101 7.10 -9.51 6.69
N SER A 102 6.45 -10.00 5.63
CA SER A 102 7.05 -10.99 4.74
C SER A 102 8.09 -10.39 3.80
N SER A 103 9.06 -11.23 3.39
CA SER A 103 10.06 -10.84 2.39
C SER A 103 9.43 -10.47 1.05
N LYS A 104 8.32 -11.11 0.65
CA LYS A 104 7.58 -10.78 -0.57
C LYS A 104 6.89 -9.42 -0.49
N ALA A 105 6.29 -9.05 0.65
CA ALA A 105 5.73 -7.71 0.84
C ALA A 105 6.82 -6.64 0.74
N SER A 106 8.01 -6.90 1.30
CA SER A 106 9.16 -6.01 1.16
C SER A 106 9.63 -5.87 -0.29
N GLN A 107 9.65 -6.96 -1.06
CA GLN A 107 9.97 -6.92 -2.49
C GLN A 107 8.94 -6.11 -3.27
N CYS A 108 7.63 -6.31 -3.02
CA CYS A 108 6.57 -5.51 -3.63
C CYS A 108 6.73 -4.01 -3.32
N GLN A 109 7.12 -3.65 -2.09
CA GLN A 109 7.37 -2.25 -1.73
C GLN A 109 8.51 -1.65 -2.56
N LYS A 110 9.62 -2.38 -2.72
CA LYS A 110 10.78 -1.93 -3.51
C LYS A 110 10.44 -1.78 -4.99
N VAL A 111 9.76 -2.77 -5.58
CA VAL A 111 9.32 -2.71 -6.99
C VAL A 111 8.33 -1.56 -7.17
N GLY A 112 7.34 -1.42 -6.29
CA GLY A 112 6.39 -0.32 -6.35
C GLY A 112 7.09 1.05 -6.26
N ALA A 113 8.03 1.22 -5.33
CA ALA A 113 8.78 2.48 -5.20
C ALA A 113 9.58 2.82 -6.48
N ARG A 114 10.14 1.81 -7.17
CA ARG A 114 10.83 1.98 -8.46
C ARG A 114 9.86 2.46 -9.55
N LEU A 115 8.63 1.95 -9.56
CA LEU A 115 7.59 2.31 -10.54
C LEU A 115 6.98 3.70 -10.29
N LEU A 116 7.19 4.34 -9.14
CA LEU A 116 6.78 5.73 -8.93
C LEU A 116 7.65 6.69 -9.75
N ARG A 117 7.03 7.74 -10.29
CA ARG A 117 7.78 8.90 -10.78
C ARG A 117 8.33 9.73 -9.62
N THR A 118 9.33 10.53 -9.86
CA THR A 118 9.76 11.59 -8.91
C THR A 118 8.58 12.52 -8.62
N GLY A 119 8.35 12.84 -7.34
CA GLY A 119 7.17 13.56 -6.86
C GLY A 119 5.90 12.68 -6.77
N GLY A 120 5.97 11.40 -7.05
CA GLY A 120 4.88 10.43 -6.85
C GLY A 120 4.77 9.94 -5.41
N TYR A 121 3.62 9.39 -5.03
CA TYR A 121 3.30 9.04 -3.65
C TYR A 121 3.09 7.56 -3.43
N PHE A 122 3.72 7.01 -2.38
CA PHE A 122 3.48 5.66 -1.88
C PHE A 122 2.57 5.74 -0.65
N ILE A 123 1.30 5.36 -0.80
CA ILE A 123 0.27 5.44 0.24
C ILE A 123 0.14 4.05 0.87
N LYS A 124 0.61 3.90 2.11
CA LYS A 124 0.74 2.61 2.79
C LYS A 124 -0.21 2.52 3.98
N ALA A 125 -0.88 1.38 4.11
CA ALA A 125 -1.59 0.96 5.32
C ALA A 125 -0.87 -0.22 5.97
N GLY A 126 -0.82 -0.27 7.32
CA GLY A 126 -0.18 -1.35 8.05
C GLY A 126 -0.07 -1.10 9.54
N TYR A 127 0.77 -1.89 10.22
CA TYR A 127 1.06 -1.75 11.66
C TYR A 127 2.39 -1.05 11.95
N ASN A 128 3.12 -0.64 10.92
CA ASN A 128 4.38 0.09 11.05
C ASN A 128 4.49 1.23 10.03
N SER A 129 5.36 2.18 10.34
CA SER A 129 5.68 3.33 9.49
C SER A 129 7.07 3.22 8.86
N ASN A 130 7.57 2.00 8.64
CA ASN A 130 8.86 1.83 7.97
C ASN A 130 8.78 2.31 6.52
N PRO A 131 9.82 2.98 6.00
CA PRO A 131 9.84 3.44 4.63
C PRO A 131 9.77 2.26 3.66
N PRO A 132 8.99 2.37 2.57
CA PRO A 132 8.93 1.34 1.52
C PRO A 132 10.28 1.14 0.80
N ALA A 133 11.06 2.22 0.67
CA ALA A 133 12.41 2.23 0.12
C ALA A 133 13.18 3.45 0.65
N SER A 134 14.51 3.42 0.56
CA SER A 134 15.41 4.44 1.15
C SER A 134 15.28 5.84 0.53
N HIS A 135 14.87 5.92 -0.73
CA HIS A 135 14.71 7.17 -1.49
C HIS A 135 13.31 7.80 -1.40
N LEU A 136 12.50 7.34 -0.44
CA LEU A 136 11.18 7.88 -0.17
C LEU A 136 11.21 8.67 1.14
N GLU A 137 10.63 9.86 1.13
CA GLU A 137 10.50 10.72 2.30
C GLU A 137 9.08 10.72 2.86
N LEU A 138 8.95 10.64 4.17
CA LEU A 138 7.66 10.67 4.87
C LEU A 138 7.02 12.07 4.73
N ARG A 139 5.82 12.12 4.16
CA ARG A 139 5.03 13.36 4.03
C ARG A 139 3.91 13.46 5.05
N GLU A 140 3.22 12.35 5.29
CA GLU A 140 2.13 12.33 6.26
C GLU A 140 2.05 11.00 6.98
N LEU A 141 1.73 11.06 8.29
CA LEU A 141 1.48 9.90 9.12
C LEU A 141 0.15 10.09 9.86
N CYS A 142 -0.75 9.12 9.72
CA CYS A 142 -2.00 9.06 10.44
C CYS A 142 -2.05 7.77 11.27
N LEU A 143 -2.18 7.91 12.58
CA LEU A 143 -2.40 6.80 13.50
C LEU A 143 -3.90 6.68 13.79
N LEU A 144 -4.48 5.53 13.44
CA LEU A 144 -5.83 5.16 13.81
C LEU A 144 -5.80 4.25 15.02
N ALA A 145 -6.09 4.79 16.20
CA ALA A 145 -6.17 4.01 17.42
C ALA A 145 -7.45 3.18 17.43
N CYS A 146 -7.30 1.86 17.39
CA CYS A 146 -8.42 0.93 17.35
C CYS A 146 -8.95 0.56 18.74
N GLY A 147 -8.13 0.68 19.77
CA GLY A 147 -8.47 0.40 21.17
C GLY A 147 -8.73 -1.08 21.49
N GLY A 148 -8.78 -1.41 22.77
CA GLY A 148 -8.95 -2.80 23.23
C GLY A 148 -7.74 -3.68 22.89
N ASN A 149 -8.00 -4.95 22.57
CA ASN A 149 -6.96 -5.94 22.22
C ASN A 149 -6.61 -5.93 20.72
N ARG A 150 -6.83 -4.84 20.00
CA ARG A 150 -6.56 -4.72 18.56
C ARG A 150 -5.36 -3.82 18.31
N ASN A 151 -4.58 -4.18 17.30
CA ASN A 151 -3.49 -3.34 16.85
C ASN A 151 -4.02 -2.04 16.24
N ASP A 152 -3.36 -0.94 16.53
CA ASP A 152 -3.60 0.33 15.86
C ASP A 152 -3.18 0.23 14.39
N ILE A 153 -3.87 0.97 13.52
CA ILE A 153 -3.54 1.02 12.10
C ILE A 153 -2.77 2.31 11.82
N ILE A 154 -1.69 2.19 11.08
CA ILE A 154 -0.86 3.30 10.64
C ILE A 154 -1.07 3.49 9.15
N PHE A 155 -1.50 4.69 8.76
CA PHE A 155 -1.47 5.14 7.38
C PHE A 155 -0.30 6.07 7.19
N SER A 156 0.55 5.79 6.22
CA SER A 156 1.73 6.62 5.93
C SER A 156 1.79 6.94 4.45
N VAL A 157 2.15 8.17 4.14
CA VAL A 157 2.36 8.66 2.78
C VAL A 157 3.81 9.07 2.62
N TRP A 158 4.44 8.50 1.61
CA TRP A 158 5.84 8.68 1.29
C TRP A 158 5.97 9.25 -0.11
N GLU A 159 6.76 10.28 -0.29
CA GLU A 159 7.02 10.89 -1.60
C GLU A 159 8.37 10.41 -2.14
N LYS A 160 8.41 10.06 -3.42
CA LYS A 160 9.67 9.78 -4.11
C LYS A 160 10.35 11.09 -4.46
N THR A 161 11.49 11.36 -3.84
CA THR A 161 12.21 12.63 -3.97
C THR A 161 13.24 12.62 -5.10
N MET A 162 13.71 11.42 -5.52
CA MET A 162 14.67 11.25 -6.62
C MET A 162 14.56 9.88 -7.26
N ASP A 163 15.02 9.72 -8.50
CA ASP A 163 15.22 8.41 -9.12
C ASP A 163 16.55 7.81 -8.72
N LEU A 164 16.58 6.46 -8.54
CA LEU A 164 17.80 5.74 -8.17
C LEU A 164 18.88 5.83 -9.26
N ASP A 165 18.47 6.05 -10.51
CA ASP A 165 19.38 6.17 -11.65
C ASP A 165 20.19 7.49 -11.63
N GLU A 166 19.77 8.47 -10.81
CA GLU A 166 20.51 9.73 -10.61
C GLU A 166 21.66 9.60 -9.59
N TRP A 167 21.78 8.46 -8.89
CA TRP A 167 22.80 8.21 -7.87
C TRP A 167 24.14 7.67 -8.43
N VAL A 168 24.24 7.41 -9.71
CA VAL A 168 25.44 6.77 -10.33
C VAL A 168 26.43 7.78 -10.92
N ILE A 169 26.23 9.10 -10.70
CA ILE A 169 27.14 10.12 -11.20
C ILE A 169 27.72 10.92 -10.02
N GLU A 170 28.60 10.29 -9.24
CA GLU A 170 29.72 10.94 -8.56
C GLU A 170 30.91 10.00 -8.46
#